data_13831db9e3f102fcd57b84429eb28d3c
#
_entry.id   13831db9e3f102fcd57b84429eb28d3c
#
_cell.length_a   1.000
_cell.length_b   1.000
_cell.length_c   1.000
_cell.angle_alpha   90.00
_cell.angle_beta   90.00
_cell.angle_gamma   90.00
#
_symmetry.space_group_name_H-M   'P 1'
#
loop_
_entity.id
_entity.type
_entity.pdbx_description
1 polymer ?
#
loop_
_entity_poly.entity_id
_entity_poly.type
_entity_poly.pdbx_seq_one_letter_code
_entity_poly.pdbx_strand_id
1 'polypeptide(L)'
;MIVDTSAILAFFDRDEPDHEALTAVLSQSSEALVVSPYVIAEVAYLIGTRLGVAAEIAALRELAGGAWELATIDSIDLARTVPIIERYADDAIGVADASNVVLADRYRTTTVATLDRRHFSVLRPLSGGYFAILP
;
A
#
# COMPACT_ATOMS: atom_id res chain seq x y z
N MET A 1 -4.71 4.53 8.02
CA MET A 1 -4.61 3.18 7.41
C MET A 1 -3.63 3.23 6.25
N ILE A 2 -2.74 2.25 6.16
CA ILE A 2 -1.84 2.09 5.01
C ILE A 2 -2.62 1.40 3.87
N VAL A 3 -2.41 1.85 2.63
CA VAL A 3 -3.03 1.21 1.46
C VAL A 3 -1.93 0.66 0.56
N ASP A 4 -1.96 -0.65 0.37
CA ASP A 4 -0.96 -1.39 -0.39
C ASP A 4 -1.30 -1.47 -1.89
N THR A 5 -0.31 -1.84 -2.69
CA THR A 5 -0.43 -2.01 -4.16
C THR A 5 -1.61 -2.88 -4.55
N SER A 6 -1.78 -4.04 -3.94
CA SER A 6 -2.86 -4.98 -4.26
C SER A 6 -4.24 -4.40 -4.00
N ALA A 7 -4.37 -3.60 -2.94
CA ALA A 7 -5.61 -2.90 -2.62
C ALA A 7 -5.94 -1.82 -3.65
N ILE A 8 -4.96 -1.02 -4.06
CA ILE A 8 -5.18 0.03 -5.08
C ILE A 8 -5.53 -0.60 -6.43
N LEU A 9 -4.85 -1.69 -6.81
CA LEU A 9 -5.18 -2.41 -8.05
C LEU A 9 -6.62 -2.93 -8.04
N ALA A 10 -7.04 -3.56 -6.94
CA ALA A 10 -8.40 -4.05 -6.79
C ALA A 10 -9.45 -2.92 -6.73
N PHE A 11 -9.09 -1.75 -6.20
CA PHE A 11 -9.95 -0.57 -6.23
C PHE A 11 -10.22 -0.09 -7.67
N PHE A 12 -9.22 -0.17 -8.56
CA PHE A 12 -9.37 0.21 -9.96
C PHE A 12 -9.94 -0.88 -10.85
N ASP A 13 -9.86 -2.14 -10.45
CA ASP A 13 -10.35 -3.29 -11.22
C ASP A 13 -11.71 -3.76 -10.69
N ARG A 14 -12.78 -3.43 -11.43
CA ARG A 14 -14.16 -3.81 -11.06
C ARG A 14 -14.44 -5.30 -11.19
N ASP A 15 -13.61 -6.02 -11.92
CA ASP A 15 -13.72 -7.47 -12.11
C ASP A 15 -12.98 -8.26 -11.02
N GLU A 16 -12.24 -7.55 -10.14
CA GLU A 16 -11.61 -8.17 -8.97
C GLU A 16 -12.67 -8.66 -7.97
N PRO A 17 -12.66 -9.94 -7.57
CA PRO A 17 -13.65 -10.48 -6.63
C PRO A 17 -13.78 -9.70 -5.31
N ASP A 18 -12.69 -9.13 -4.82
CA ASP A 18 -12.65 -8.37 -3.58
C ASP A 18 -12.89 -6.87 -3.76
N HIS A 19 -13.20 -6.39 -5.00
CA HIS A 19 -13.39 -4.98 -5.32
C HIS A 19 -14.43 -4.29 -4.41
N GLU A 20 -15.61 -4.90 -4.23
CA GLU A 20 -16.68 -4.31 -3.44
C GLU A 20 -16.32 -4.24 -1.95
N ALA A 21 -15.77 -5.32 -1.40
CA ALA A 21 -15.35 -5.38 0.00
C ALA A 21 -14.26 -4.34 0.28
N LEU A 22 -13.27 -4.24 -0.61
CA LEU A 22 -12.19 -3.27 -0.49
C LEU A 22 -12.68 -1.84 -0.63
N THR A 23 -13.52 -1.54 -1.63
CA THR A 23 -14.11 -0.21 -1.82
C THR A 23 -14.92 0.22 -0.60
N ALA A 24 -15.66 -0.71 0.03
CA ALA A 24 -16.37 -0.44 1.27
C ALA A 24 -15.42 -0.10 2.43
N VAL A 25 -14.33 -0.87 2.60
CA VAL A 25 -13.30 -0.59 3.61
C VAL A 25 -12.68 0.79 3.41
N LEU A 26 -12.27 1.14 2.20
CA LEU A 26 -11.63 2.42 1.91
C LEU A 26 -12.60 3.59 2.12
N SER A 27 -13.84 3.48 1.62
CA SER A 27 -14.83 4.57 1.71
C SER A 27 -15.39 4.80 3.11
N GLN A 28 -15.38 3.78 3.97
CA GLN A 28 -15.86 3.87 5.35
C GLN A 28 -14.76 4.20 6.36
N SER A 29 -13.51 4.27 5.91
CA SER A 29 -12.39 4.56 6.79
C SER A 29 -12.49 5.97 7.36
N SER A 30 -12.34 6.11 8.67
CA SER A 30 -12.13 7.39 9.34
C SER A 30 -10.64 7.80 9.41
N GLU A 31 -9.73 6.90 9.05
CA GLU A 31 -8.30 7.17 8.96
C GLU A 31 -7.93 7.72 7.58
N ALA A 32 -6.86 8.51 7.51
CA ALA A 32 -6.26 8.88 6.23
C ALA A 32 -5.83 7.63 5.46
N LEU A 33 -6.09 7.60 4.16
CA LEU A 33 -5.68 6.52 3.24
C LEU A 33 -4.25 6.79 2.75
N VAL A 34 -3.27 6.30 3.49
CA VAL A 34 -1.86 6.60 3.28
C VAL A 34 -1.27 5.72 2.20
N VAL A 35 -0.71 6.32 1.16
CA VAL A 35 -0.10 5.63 0.01
C VAL A 35 1.37 6.00 -0.10
N SER A 36 2.24 4.99 -0.14
CA SER A 36 3.67 5.14 -0.35
C SER A 36 3.99 5.57 -1.80
N PRO A 37 5.02 6.41 -2.04
CA PRO A 37 5.47 6.72 -3.40
C PRO A 37 5.95 5.47 -4.15
N TYR A 38 6.46 4.45 -3.47
CA TYR A 38 6.85 3.18 -4.10
C TYR A 38 5.63 2.36 -4.52
N VAL A 39 4.55 2.40 -3.74
CA VAL A 39 3.26 1.81 -4.12
C VAL A 39 2.69 2.52 -5.34
N ILE A 40 2.73 3.86 -5.40
CA ILE A 40 2.27 4.63 -6.58
C ILE A 40 3.04 4.20 -7.84
N ALA A 41 4.37 4.10 -7.74
CA ALA A 41 5.19 3.70 -8.88
C ALA A 41 4.88 2.27 -9.35
N GLU A 42 4.69 1.35 -8.43
CA GLU A 42 4.34 -0.04 -8.73
C GLU A 42 2.95 -0.16 -9.36
N VAL A 43 1.95 0.52 -8.81
CA VAL A 43 0.59 0.58 -9.34
C VAL A 43 0.60 1.15 -10.76
N ALA A 44 1.26 2.28 -10.99
CA ALA A 44 1.37 2.92 -12.29
C ALA A 44 1.98 1.97 -13.32
N TYR A 45 3.09 1.31 -12.97
CA TYR A 45 3.75 0.31 -13.82
C TYR A 45 2.82 -0.87 -14.16
N LEU A 46 2.15 -1.43 -13.17
CA LEU A 46 1.27 -2.60 -13.34
C LEU A 46 0.02 -2.25 -14.18
N ILE A 47 -0.61 -1.12 -13.93
CA ILE A 47 -1.77 -0.66 -14.70
C ILE A 47 -1.33 -0.35 -16.14
N GLY A 48 -0.25 0.40 -16.33
CA GLY A 48 0.26 0.76 -17.66
C GLY A 48 0.61 -0.44 -18.50
N THR A 49 1.26 -1.46 -17.91
CA THR A 49 1.63 -2.70 -18.61
C THR A 49 0.43 -3.60 -18.95
N ARG A 50 -0.55 -3.68 -18.06
CA ARG A 50 -1.71 -4.60 -18.23
C ARG A 50 -2.85 -3.99 -19.01
N LEU A 51 -3.14 -2.70 -18.78
CA LEU A 51 -4.33 -2.01 -19.29
C LEU A 51 -4.01 -0.82 -20.20
N GLY A 52 -2.74 -0.45 -20.32
CA GLY A 52 -2.28 0.62 -21.23
C GLY A 52 -2.23 1.99 -20.55
N VAL A 53 -1.62 2.95 -21.26
CA VAL A 53 -1.30 4.29 -20.74
C VAL A 53 -2.53 5.11 -20.35
N ALA A 54 -3.65 4.93 -21.03
CA ALA A 54 -4.88 5.67 -20.71
C ALA A 54 -5.42 5.29 -19.32
N ALA A 55 -5.36 3.99 -18.96
CA ALA A 55 -5.74 3.51 -17.65
C ALA A 55 -4.77 3.99 -16.56
N GLU A 56 -3.46 3.97 -16.84
CA GLU A 56 -2.45 4.53 -15.95
C GLU A 56 -2.70 6.01 -15.65
N ILE A 57 -2.95 6.83 -16.67
CA ILE A 57 -3.25 8.25 -16.49
C ILE A 57 -4.50 8.45 -15.64
N ALA A 58 -5.56 7.66 -15.87
CA ALA A 58 -6.79 7.75 -15.09
C ALA A 58 -6.55 7.41 -13.61
N ALA A 59 -5.79 6.35 -13.33
CA ALA A 59 -5.42 5.95 -11.97
C ALA A 59 -4.59 7.02 -11.24
N LEU A 60 -3.59 7.60 -11.93
CA LEU A 60 -2.76 8.67 -11.35
C LEU A 60 -3.58 9.94 -11.07
N ARG A 61 -4.55 10.30 -11.93
CA ARG A 61 -5.46 11.42 -11.66
C ARG A 61 -6.34 11.17 -10.45
N GLU A 62 -6.85 9.97 -10.29
CA GLU A 62 -7.63 9.58 -9.10
C GLU A 62 -6.79 9.67 -7.84
N LEU A 63 -5.59 9.10 -7.84
CA LEU A 63 -4.67 9.16 -6.69
C LEU A 63 -4.29 10.61 -6.33
N ALA A 64 -4.12 11.49 -7.33
CA ALA A 64 -3.83 12.91 -7.13
C ALA A 64 -5.05 13.74 -6.74
N GLY A 65 -6.25 13.18 -6.75
CA GLY A 65 -7.53 13.90 -6.57
C GLY A 65 -7.83 14.39 -5.15
N GLY A 66 -6.97 14.07 -4.17
CA GLY A 66 -7.06 14.59 -2.79
C GLY A 66 -7.81 13.69 -1.80
N ALA A 67 -8.36 12.56 -2.25
CA ALA A 67 -8.96 11.56 -1.36
C ALA A 67 -7.90 10.68 -0.65
N TRP A 68 -6.68 10.68 -1.17
CA TRP A 68 -5.56 9.86 -0.72
C TRP A 68 -4.49 10.73 -0.05
N GLU A 69 -3.91 10.23 1.02
CA GLU A 69 -2.74 10.82 1.66
C GLU A 69 -1.48 10.28 0.98
N LEU A 70 -0.99 11.01 -0.03
CA LEU A 70 0.24 10.63 -0.74
C LEU A 70 1.45 10.98 0.13
N ALA A 71 2.03 9.95 0.75
CA ALA A 71 3.16 10.12 1.66
C ALA A 71 4.45 10.44 0.91
N THR A 72 5.35 11.15 1.58
CA THR A 72 6.73 11.34 1.14
C THR A 72 7.65 10.35 1.84
N ILE A 73 8.71 9.93 1.18
CA ILE A 73 9.81 9.13 1.74
C ILE A 73 11.10 9.92 1.53
N ASP A 74 11.75 10.30 2.60
CA ASP A 74 13.06 10.94 2.57
C ASP A 74 14.20 9.91 2.74
N SER A 75 15.45 10.38 2.80
CA SER A 75 16.62 9.52 2.96
C SER A 75 16.64 8.77 4.30
N ILE A 76 16.05 9.34 5.35
CA ILE A 76 15.97 8.70 6.68
C ILE A 76 14.94 7.58 6.64
N ASP A 77 13.77 7.84 6.06
CA ASP A 77 12.72 6.83 5.88
C ASP A 77 13.22 5.68 5.00
N LEU A 78 13.92 6.01 3.89
CA LEU A 78 14.50 4.99 3.00
C LEU A 78 15.52 4.13 3.75
N ALA A 79 16.39 4.71 4.55
CA ALA A 79 17.36 3.96 5.36
C ALA A 79 16.66 3.01 6.36
N ARG A 80 15.50 3.39 6.88
CA ARG A 80 14.70 2.53 7.78
C ARG A 80 14.09 1.32 7.08
N THR A 81 13.94 1.32 5.76
CA THR A 81 13.46 0.14 5.02
C THR A 81 14.49 -0.99 4.97
N VAL A 82 15.79 -0.66 5.01
CA VAL A 82 16.87 -1.63 4.85
C VAL A 82 16.81 -2.75 5.90
N PRO A 83 16.80 -2.47 7.21
CA PRO A 83 16.74 -3.53 8.22
C PRO A 83 15.43 -4.33 8.17
N ILE A 84 14.35 -3.76 7.64
CA ILE A 84 13.10 -4.50 7.42
C ILE A 84 13.30 -5.53 6.31
N ILE A 85 13.85 -5.12 5.16
CA ILE A 85 14.13 -6.02 4.04
C ILE A 85 15.12 -7.12 4.47
N GLU A 86 16.17 -6.77 5.20
CA GLU A 86 17.15 -7.74 5.73
C GLU A 86 16.49 -8.79 6.64
N ARG A 87 15.62 -8.35 7.55
CA ARG A 87 14.91 -9.23 8.48
C ARG A 87 13.99 -10.23 7.77
N TYR A 88 13.39 -9.84 6.66
CA TYR A 88 12.42 -10.66 5.91
C TYR A 88 12.96 -11.06 4.53
N ALA A 89 14.27 -11.23 4.40
CA ALA A 89 14.94 -11.55 3.13
C ALA A 89 14.41 -12.83 2.47
N ASP A 90 14.01 -13.81 3.27
CA ASP A 90 13.44 -15.09 2.77
C ASP A 90 11.97 -14.99 2.35
N ASP A 91 11.29 -13.90 2.69
CA ASP A 91 9.86 -13.68 2.41
C ASP A 91 9.62 -12.82 1.17
N ALA A 92 10.66 -12.46 0.44
CA ALA A 92 10.62 -11.63 -0.77
C ALA A 92 10.02 -10.22 -0.54
N ILE A 93 10.21 -9.66 0.66
CA ILE A 93 9.74 -8.31 1.00
C ILE A 93 10.58 -7.28 0.24
N GLY A 94 9.91 -6.45 -0.54
CA GLY A 94 10.52 -5.37 -1.32
C GLY A 94 10.45 -4.01 -0.63
N VAL A 95 10.96 -2.98 -1.32
CA VAL A 95 10.97 -1.61 -0.80
C VAL A 95 9.56 -1.03 -0.64
N ALA A 96 8.61 -1.43 -1.47
CA ALA A 96 7.21 -1.00 -1.33
C ALA A 96 6.61 -1.50 0.00
N ASP A 97 6.71 -2.81 0.28
CA ASP A 97 6.25 -3.40 1.55
C ASP A 97 6.96 -2.79 2.76
N ALA A 98 8.29 -2.68 2.70
CA ALA A 98 9.08 -2.11 3.78
C ALA A 98 8.73 -0.62 4.04
N SER A 99 8.45 0.15 2.98
CA SER A 99 8.00 1.53 3.10
C SER A 99 6.63 1.63 3.79
N ASN A 100 5.73 0.69 3.50
CA ASN A 100 4.43 0.61 4.17
C ASN A 100 4.60 0.40 5.69
N VAL A 101 5.57 -0.42 6.12
CA VAL A 101 5.89 -0.60 7.55
C VAL A 101 6.44 0.69 8.18
N VAL A 102 7.34 1.40 7.49
CA VAL A 102 7.88 2.69 7.96
C VAL A 102 6.79 3.75 8.06
N LEU A 103 5.91 3.84 7.06
CA LEU A 103 4.79 4.77 7.06
C LEU A 103 3.76 4.43 8.13
N ALA A 104 3.48 3.15 8.38
CA ALA A 104 2.59 2.72 9.45
C ALA A 104 3.07 3.25 10.81
N ASP A 105 4.37 3.19 11.09
CA ASP A 105 4.96 3.76 12.29
C ASP A 105 4.80 5.30 12.34
N ARG A 106 5.11 5.99 11.23
CA ARG A 106 5.01 7.45 11.15
C ARG A 106 3.58 7.96 11.32
N TYR A 107 2.61 7.28 10.72
CA TYR A 107 1.19 7.62 10.82
C TYR A 107 0.50 6.99 12.04
N ARG A 108 1.24 6.26 12.87
CA ARG A 108 0.74 5.60 14.10
C ARG A 108 -0.48 4.72 13.86
N THR A 109 -0.44 3.96 12.77
CA THR A 109 -1.49 3.00 12.43
C THR A 109 -0.91 1.59 12.32
N THR A 110 -1.71 0.60 12.66
CA THR A 110 -1.42 -0.81 12.42
C THR A 110 -2.40 -1.44 11.45
N THR A 111 -3.26 -0.61 10.84
CA THR A 111 -4.25 -1.06 9.87
C THR A 111 -3.68 -0.96 8.46
N VAL A 112 -3.81 -2.03 7.68
CA VAL A 112 -3.40 -2.09 6.28
C VAL A 112 -4.53 -2.64 5.42
N ALA A 113 -4.86 -1.92 4.33
CA ALA A 113 -5.71 -2.44 3.28
C ALA A 113 -4.83 -3.14 2.24
N THR A 114 -5.00 -4.46 2.09
CA THR A 114 -4.21 -5.28 1.18
C THR A 114 -4.90 -6.61 0.87
N LEU A 115 -4.73 -7.10 -0.34
CA LEU A 115 -5.07 -8.48 -0.71
C LEU A 115 -3.86 -9.42 -0.60
N ASP A 116 -2.65 -8.88 -0.41
CA ASP A 116 -1.44 -9.67 -0.16
C ASP A 116 -1.32 -10.07 1.32
N ARG A 117 -2.14 -11.01 1.72
CA ARG A 117 -2.12 -11.55 3.08
C ARG A 117 -0.81 -12.28 3.41
N ARG A 118 -0.07 -12.77 2.40
CA ARG A 118 1.17 -13.49 2.61
C ARG A 118 2.23 -12.58 3.24
N HIS A 119 2.50 -11.41 2.64
CA HIS A 119 3.50 -10.48 3.14
C HIS A 119 3.07 -9.89 4.50
N PHE A 120 1.85 -9.40 4.62
CA PHE A 120 1.40 -8.74 5.84
C PHE A 120 1.09 -9.68 7.01
N SER A 121 0.98 -11.01 6.78
CA SER A 121 0.92 -11.99 7.87
C SER A 121 2.27 -12.19 8.57
N VAL A 122 3.39 -11.97 7.88
CA VAL A 122 4.75 -12.10 8.46
C VAL A 122 5.33 -10.77 8.90
N LEU A 123 5.07 -9.67 8.18
CA LEU A 123 5.50 -8.33 8.55
C LEU A 123 4.93 -7.92 9.92
N ARG A 124 5.70 -7.13 10.65
CA ARG A 124 5.29 -6.61 11.95
C ARG A 124 5.41 -5.09 11.97
N PRO A 125 4.43 -4.40 12.59
CA PRO A 125 4.58 -2.98 12.89
C PRO A 125 5.85 -2.73 13.73
N LEU A 126 6.53 -1.60 13.51
CA LEU A 126 7.70 -1.23 14.32
C LEU A 126 7.33 -0.97 15.78
N SER A 127 6.08 -0.62 16.05
CA SER A 127 5.50 -0.50 17.40
C SER A 127 5.24 -1.85 18.10
N GLY A 128 5.41 -2.96 17.38
CA GLY A 128 5.12 -4.32 17.86
C GLY A 128 3.71 -4.80 17.52
N GLY A 129 3.45 -6.07 17.84
CA GLY A 129 2.16 -6.70 17.54
C GLY A 129 2.02 -7.16 16.09
N TYR A 130 0.82 -7.06 15.54
CA TYR A 130 0.44 -7.52 14.21
C TYR A 130 -0.29 -6.43 13.46
N PHE A 131 -0.22 -6.47 12.13
CA PHE A 131 -1.09 -5.65 11.29
C PHE A 131 -2.53 -6.18 11.31
N ALA A 132 -3.48 -5.27 11.40
CA ALA A 132 -4.88 -5.54 11.11
C ALA A 132 -5.06 -5.45 9.59
N ILE A 133 -5.24 -6.61 8.94
CA ILE A 133 -5.35 -6.73 7.47
C ILE A 133 -6.82 -6.60 7.07
N LEU A 134 -7.12 -5.71 6.14
CA LEU A 134 -8.44 -5.45 5.60
C LEU A 134 -8.43 -5.61 4.06
N PRO A 135 -9.53 -6.06 3.46
CA PRO A 135 -10.75 -6.61 4.01
C PRO A 135 -10.57 -7.95 4.67
#